data_e3a975c9e7712e1c3386b763dbe7c146
#
_entry.id   e3a975c9e7712e1c3386b763dbe7c146
#
_cell.length_a   1.000
_cell.length_b   1.000
_cell.length_c   1.000
_cell.angle_alpha   90.00
_cell.angle_beta   90.00
_cell.angle_gamma   90.00
#
_symmetry.space_group_name_H-M   'P 1'
#
loop_
_entity.id
_entity.type
_entity.pdbx_description
1 polymer ?
#
loop_
_entity_poly.entity_id
_entity_poly.type
_entity_poly.pdbx_seq_one_letter_code
_entity_poly.pdbx_strand_id
1 'polypeptide(L)'
;MDCMVLLKYLLSGRQIPSNFYYYINEASDTSTVKYRFELKIEEKCYLVEYEIGLLKNGKKSFCISKEKFSQREVSEGKRITPVFDYQKGKKELFRPLKLYERFSKDIQNVIALGVAEQATQNYNEEKGVPEVSSFLFSRKAQEVFEKAEGEAALLALLSQCFQKYGIYALAVVENAQYGYLSLNLESMPVNIDWSDTIPKKGEGIFLRFTDINVVPKEVFPYVANTIKQINIVMKSLIPEINIEIYNAFDKLLKDGKDGVQFEIIAMRGENRIPLLYESAGIKKLISICSNLVACYNRESYCLVVDELDSGI
;
A
#
# COMPACT_ATOMS: atom_id res chain seq x y z
N MET A 1 -1.00 14.59 -4.87
CA MET A 1 -0.24 13.51 -4.21
C MET A 1 -1.02 12.90 -3.05
N ASP A 2 -1.41 13.68 -2.04
CA ASP A 2 -2.04 13.18 -0.80
C ASP A 2 -3.26 12.28 -1.00
N CYS A 3 -4.13 12.59 -1.98
CA CYS A 3 -5.26 11.69 -2.29
C CYS A 3 -4.80 10.29 -2.75
N MET A 4 -3.67 10.18 -3.44
CA MET A 4 -3.13 8.88 -3.87
C MET A 4 -2.42 8.15 -2.72
N VAL A 5 -1.77 8.89 -1.83
CA VAL A 5 -1.23 8.36 -0.56
C VAL A 5 -2.38 7.82 0.30
N LEU A 6 -3.45 8.59 0.48
CA LEU A 6 -4.66 8.14 1.18
C LEU A 6 -5.22 6.85 0.57
N LEU A 7 -5.39 6.82 -0.75
CA LEU A 7 -5.88 5.64 -1.46
C LEU A 7 -5.02 4.41 -1.18
N LYS A 8 -3.69 4.57 -1.24
CA LYS A 8 -2.73 3.48 -0.96
C LYS A 8 -2.94 2.88 0.43
N TYR A 9 -3.05 3.74 1.46
CA TYR A 9 -3.28 3.30 2.85
C TYR A 9 -4.63 2.62 3.02
N LEU A 10 -5.69 3.20 2.46
CA LEU A 10 -7.05 2.64 2.52
C LEU A 10 -7.12 1.25 1.88
N LEU A 11 -6.74 1.13 0.61
CA LEU A 11 -6.84 -0.13 -0.14
C LEU A 11 -5.94 -1.23 0.45
N SER A 12 -4.78 -0.87 1.00
CA SER A 12 -3.90 -1.84 1.66
C SER A 12 -4.36 -2.24 3.07
N GLY A 13 -5.43 -1.62 3.60
CA GLY A 13 -5.91 -1.86 4.96
C GLY A 13 -4.95 -1.38 6.05
N ARG A 14 -4.06 -0.44 5.70
CA ARG A 14 -3.06 0.12 6.60
C ARG A 14 -3.63 1.28 7.40
N GLN A 15 -2.95 1.60 8.48
CA GLN A 15 -3.20 2.78 9.28
C GLN A 15 -2.90 4.05 8.48
N ILE A 16 -3.88 4.95 8.38
CA ILE A 16 -3.73 6.25 7.71
C ILE A 16 -2.78 7.12 8.53
N PRO A 17 -1.78 7.77 7.91
CA PRO A 17 -0.86 8.65 8.62
C PRO A 17 -1.57 9.78 9.37
N SER A 18 -1.11 10.10 10.58
CA SER A 18 -1.75 11.09 11.46
C SER A 18 -1.78 12.52 10.89
N ASN A 19 -0.83 12.84 9.99
CA ASN A 19 -0.78 14.11 9.28
C ASN A 19 -2.00 14.36 8.37
N PHE A 20 -2.79 13.33 8.02
CA PHE A 20 -4.05 13.50 7.29
C PHE A 20 -5.08 14.37 8.03
N TYR A 21 -4.93 14.55 9.34
CA TYR A 21 -5.69 15.55 10.10
C TYR A 21 -5.62 16.95 9.47
N TYR A 22 -4.47 17.36 8.95
CA TYR A 22 -4.24 18.68 8.37
C TYR A 22 -4.84 18.87 6.96
N TYR A 23 -5.23 17.78 6.30
CA TYR A 23 -5.90 17.82 4.99
C TYR A 23 -7.44 17.87 5.12
N ILE A 24 -7.97 17.76 6.33
CA ILE A 24 -9.40 17.88 6.58
C ILE A 24 -9.77 19.37 6.64
N ASN A 25 -10.80 19.73 5.89
CA ASN A 25 -11.27 21.11 5.78
C ASN A 25 -11.56 21.72 7.16
N GLU A 26 -10.97 22.87 7.46
CA GLU A 26 -11.13 23.54 8.77
C GLU A 26 -12.53 24.13 8.95
N ALA A 27 -13.18 24.58 7.88
CA ALA A 27 -14.48 25.23 7.97
C ALA A 27 -15.64 24.25 8.23
N SER A 28 -15.49 22.99 7.82
CA SER A 28 -16.54 21.97 7.94
C SER A 28 -16.17 20.80 8.84
N ASP A 29 -14.91 20.75 9.31
CA ASP A 29 -14.31 19.62 10.02
C ASP A 29 -14.45 18.27 9.28
N THR A 30 -14.80 18.29 7.99
CA THR A 30 -15.00 17.11 7.14
C THR A 30 -14.31 17.27 5.80
N SER A 31 -13.84 16.17 5.27
CA SER A 31 -13.38 16.07 3.86
C SER A 31 -13.87 14.78 3.24
N THR A 32 -14.26 14.83 1.98
CA THR A 32 -14.68 13.66 1.22
C THR A 32 -13.84 13.53 -0.03
N VAL A 33 -13.31 12.33 -0.26
CA VAL A 33 -12.57 11.99 -1.48
C VAL A 33 -13.30 10.86 -2.18
N LYS A 34 -13.42 10.98 -3.49
CA LYS A 34 -14.03 9.96 -4.35
C LYS A 34 -13.04 9.53 -5.42
N TYR A 35 -12.84 8.23 -5.53
CA TYR A 35 -12.05 7.58 -6.56
C TYR A 35 -12.97 6.85 -7.52
N ARG A 36 -12.61 6.83 -8.79
CA ARG A 36 -13.35 6.11 -9.82
C ARG A 36 -12.38 5.25 -10.62
N PHE A 37 -12.74 3.99 -10.82
CA PHE A 37 -11.92 2.99 -11.50
C PHE A 37 -12.74 2.28 -12.57
N GLU A 38 -12.06 1.92 -13.63
CA GLU A 38 -12.53 0.91 -14.58
C GLU A 38 -11.75 -0.38 -14.30
N LEU A 39 -12.46 -1.47 -14.10
CA LEU A 39 -11.90 -2.77 -13.76
C LEU A 39 -12.43 -3.83 -14.69
N LYS A 40 -11.53 -4.54 -15.37
CA LYS A 40 -11.90 -5.71 -16.16
C LYS A 40 -11.63 -6.97 -15.32
N ILE A 41 -12.66 -7.79 -15.13
CA ILE A 41 -12.59 -9.10 -14.48
C ILE A 41 -13.11 -10.09 -15.50
N GLU A 42 -12.27 -10.98 -15.99
CA GLU A 42 -12.56 -11.88 -17.10
C GLU A 42 -13.08 -11.09 -18.30
N GLU A 43 -14.30 -11.41 -18.77
CA GLU A 43 -14.95 -10.73 -19.92
C GLU A 43 -15.82 -9.52 -19.51
N LYS A 44 -15.94 -9.21 -18.20
CA LYS A 44 -16.80 -8.16 -17.69
C LYS A 44 -16.01 -6.91 -17.31
N CYS A 45 -16.53 -5.75 -17.72
CA CYS A 45 -16.01 -4.46 -17.31
C CYS A 45 -16.91 -3.83 -16.25
N TYR A 46 -16.28 -3.41 -15.14
CA TYR A 46 -16.97 -2.76 -14.03
C TYR A 46 -16.49 -1.31 -13.89
N LEU A 47 -17.43 -0.39 -13.71
CA LEU A 47 -17.12 0.94 -13.19
C LEU A 47 -17.32 0.89 -11.68
N VAL A 48 -16.25 1.18 -10.94
CA VAL A 48 -16.23 1.14 -9.47
C VAL A 48 -16.00 2.55 -8.93
N GLU A 49 -16.81 2.96 -7.96
CA GLU A 49 -16.62 4.20 -7.21
C GLU A 49 -16.32 3.86 -5.75
N TYR A 50 -15.24 4.43 -5.23
CA TYR A 50 -14.85 4.35 -3.82
C TYR A 50 -14.84 5.74 -3.23
N GLU A 51 -15.68 5.99 -2.23
CA GLU A 51 -15.84 7.26 -1.56
C GLU A 51 -15.51 7.12 -0.09
N ILE A 52 -14.66 8.01 0.42
CA ILE A 52 -14.23 8.06 1.80
C ILE A 52 -14.51 9.45 2.38
N GLY A 53 -15.12 9.50 3.55
CA GLY A 53 -15.32 10.72 4.34
C GLY A 53 -14.48 10.69 5.61
N LEU A 54 -13.67 11.71 5.81
CA LEU A 54 -12.89 11.94 7.02
C LEU A 54 -13.57 13.04 7.87
N LEU A 55 -13.58 12.87 9.18
CA LEU A 55 -14.14 13.83 10.14
C LEU A 55 -13.13 14.07 11.25
N LYS A 56 -12.83 15.34 11.56
CA LYS A 56 -12.06 15.71 12.74
C LYS A 56 -12.78 15.28 14.01
N ASN A 57 -12.04 14.65 14.92
CA ASN A 57 -12.56 14.15 16.20
C ASN A 57 -11.65 14.61 17.34
N GLY A 58 -11.77 15.88 17.71
CA GLY A 58 -10.95 16.49 18.76
C GLY A 58 -9.60 17.02 18.26
N LYS A 59 -8.68 17.30 19.19
CA LYS A 59 -7.37 17.87 18.87
C LYS A 59 -6.46 16.86 18.20
N LYS A 60 -6.06 17.15 16.93
CA LYS A 60 -5.16 16.32 16.12
C LYS A 60 -5.62 14.87 15.90
N SER A 61 -6.93 14.62 16.06
CA SER A 61 -7.53 13.32 15.82
C SER A 61 -8.59 13.39 14.73
N PHE A 62 -8.76 12.31 14.00
CA PHE A 62 -9.79 12.15 12.98
C PHE A 62 -10.32 10.72 12.96
N CYS A 63 -11.43 10.53 12.28
CA CYS A 63 -12.01 9.22 12.03
C CYS A 63 -12.57 9.13 10.61
N ILE A 64 -12.83 7.92 10.15
CA ILE A 64 -13.61 7.68 8.94
C ILE A 64 -15.09 7.80 9.32
N SER A 65 -15.76 8.82 8.79
CA SER A 65 -17.20 9.06 9.01
C SER A 65 -18.08 8.33 8.00
N LYS A 66 -17.51 8.05 6.81
CA LYS A 66 -18.18 7.38 5.71
C LYS A 66 -17.18 6.58 4.89
N GLU A 67 -17.59 5.37 4.50
CA GLU A 67 -16.84 4.56 3.54
C GLU A 67 -17.83 3.85 2.63
N LYS A 68 -17.82 4.19 1.34
CA LYS A 68 -18.78 3.68 0.37
C LYS A 68 -18.09 3.11 -0.84
N PHE A 69 -18.46 1.88 -1.20
CA PHE A 69 -17.95 1.16 -2.35
C PHE A 69 -19.13 0.78 -3.25
N SER A 70 -19.12 1.26 -4.47
CA SER A 70 -20.24 1.14 -5.40
C SER A 70 -19.74 0.65 -6.75
N GLN A 71 -20.58 -0.07 -7.48
CA GLN A 71 -20.23 -0.59 -8.79
C GLN A 71 -21.40 -0.59 -9.78
N ARG A 72 -21.06 -0.68 -11.06
CA ARG A 72 -21.95 -1.14 -12.13
C ARG A 72 -21.17 -1.93 -13.18
N GLU A 73 -21.78 -2.92 -13.77
CA GLU A 73 -21.29 -3.56 -14.98
C GLU A 73 -21.53 -2.63 -16.18
N VAL A 74 -20.48 -2.35 -16.97
CA VAL A 74 -20.55 -1.33 -18.03
C VAL A 74 -21.50 -1.74 -19.16
N SER A 75 -21.54 -3.03 -19.49
CA SER A 75 -22.40 -3.59 -20.58
C SER A 75 -23.90 -3.47 -20.31
N GLU A 76 -24.31 -3.34 -19.05
CA GLU A 76 -25.72 -3.39 -18.67
C GLU A 76 -26.42 -2.02 -18.66
N GLY A 77 -25.72 -0.91 -18.81
CA GLY A 77 -26.29 0.44 -18.75
C GLY A 77 -26.97 0.82 -17.44
N LYS A 78 -26.85 -0.03 -16.42
CA LYS A 78 -27.47 0.14 -15.10
C LYS A 78 -26.86 1.30 -14.31
N ARG A 79 -27.61 1.79 -13.32
CA ARG A 79 -27.10 2.78 -12.37
C ARG A 79 -26.03 2.17 -11.46
N ILE A 80 -25.10 2.99 -11.02
CA ILE A 80 -24.10 2.59 -10.02
C ILE A 80 -24.83 2.27 -8.70
N THR A 81 -24.59 1.09 -8.15
CA THR A 81 -25.22 0.62 -6.91
C THR A 81 -24.17 0.35 -5.83
N PRO A 82 -24.44 0.71 -4.57
CA PRO A 82 -23.53 0.41 -3.48
C PRO A 82 -23.52 -1.11 -3.20
N VAL A 83 -22.30 -1.65 -3.09
CA VAL A 83 -22.08 -3.03 -2.59
C VAL A 83 -21.60 -3.00 -1.13
N PHE A 84 -21.13 -1.83 -0.66
CA PHE A 84 -20.78 -1.57 0.73
C PHE A 84 -20.98 -0.06 1.01
N ASP A 85 -21.66 0.29 2.09
CA ASP A 85 -21.90 1.69 2.51
C ASP A 85 -21.93 1.74 4.05
N TYR A 86 -20.79 2.12 4.62
CA TYR A 86 -20.62 2.40 6.03
C TYR A 86 -20.83 3.88 6.31
N GLN A 87 -21.53 4.19 7.39
CA GLN A 87 -21.70 5.56 7.91
C GLN A 87 -21.66 5.52 9.44
N LYS A 88 -20.73 6.24 10.02
CA LYS A 88 -20.54 6.35 11.47
C LYS A 88 -21.86 6.74 12.18
N GLY A 89 -22.15 6.05 13.26
CA GLY A 89 -23.34 6.33 14.10
C GLY A 89 -24.66 5.81 13.56
N LYS A 90 -24.67 5.03 12.49
CA LYS A 90 -25.85 4.28 12.05
C LYS A 90 -26.01 3.03 12.89
N LYS A 91 -27.28 2.56 13.00
CA LYS A 91 -27.61 1.36 13.77
C LYS A 91 -27.01 0.09 13.15
N GLU A 92 -27.07 -0.02 11.83
CA GLU A 92 -26.45 -1.10 11.09
C GLU A 92 -25.01 -0.73 10.76
N LEU A 93 -24.08 -1.67 10.90
CA LEU A 93 -22.67 -1.45 10.64
C LEU A 93 -22.41 -1.02 9.19
N PHE A 94 -23.16 -1.58 8.21
CA PHE A 94 -23.09 -1.16 6.82
C PHE A 94 -24.34 -1.56 6.03
N ARG A 95 -24.48 -1.04 4.83
CA ARG A 95 -25.53 -1.36 3.86
C ARG A 95 -24.92 -1.94 2.57
N PRO A 96 -25.66 -2.71 1.75
CA PRO A 96 -27.12 -3.01 1.84
C PRO A 96 -27.47 -3.88 3.03
N LEU A 97 -28.64 -3.62 3.63
CA LEU A 97 -29.12 -4.31 4.84
C LEU A 97 -29.17 -5.83 4.66
N LYS A 98 -29.68 -6.31 3.52
CA LYS A 98 -29.72 -7.75 3.20
C LYS A 98 -28.36 -8.42 3.27
N LEU A 99 -27.30 -7.69 2.88
CA LEU A 99 -25.94 -8.19 2.93
C LEU A 99 -25.43 -8.24 4.37
N TYR A 100 -25.66 -7.18 5.15
CA TYR A 100 -25.32 -7.14 6.57
C TYR A 100 -26.03 -8.26 7.36
N GLU A 101 -27.34 -8.44 7.16
CA GLU A 101 -28.14 -9.50 7.81
C GLU A 101 -27.61 -10.91 7.49
N ARG A 102 -27.05 -11.11 6.31
CA ARG A 102 -26.45 -12.39 5.93
C ARG A 102 -25.20 -12.70 6.75
N PHE A 103 -24.31 -11.72 6.91
CA PHE A 103 -23.09 -11.87 7.70
C PHE A 103 -23.38 -11.94 9.20
N SER A 104 -24.37 -11.19 9.70
CA SER A 104 -24.73 -11.12 11.11
C SER A 104 -25.38 -12.38 11.69
N LYS A 105 -25.69 -13.38 10.85
CA LYS A 105 -26.16 -14.70 11.31
C LYS A 105 -25.07 -15.46 12.11
N ASP A 106 -23.81 -15.19 11.83
CA ASP A 106 -22.68 -15.76 12.54
C ASP A 106 -22.11 -14.72 13.52
N ILE A 107 -22.10 -15.06 14.81
CA ILE A 107 -21.60 -14.21 15.89
C ILE A 107 -20.11 -13.86 15.71
N GLN A 108 -19.30 -14.75 15.13
CA GLN A 108 -17.89 -14.49 14.85
C GLN A 108 -17.73 -13.39 13.80
N ASN A 109 -18.60 -13.39 12.79
CA ASN A 109 -18.62 -12.32 11.79
C ASN A 109 -19.03 -10.99 12.41
N VAL A 110 -20.02 -10.97 13.31
CA VAL A 110 -20.45 -9.75 14.01
C VAL A 110 -19.30 -9.18 14.84
N ILE A 111 -18.58 -10.01 15.57
CA ILE A 111 -17.40 -9.58 16.35
C ILE A 111 -16.31 -9.04 15.42
N ALA A 112 -15.97 -9.75 14.35
CA ALA A 112 -14.94 -9.34 13.41
C ALA A 112 -15.28 -8.00 12.73
N LEU A 113 -16.52 -7.81 12.29
CA LEU A 113 -17.01 -6.57 11.72
C LEU A 113 -17.04 -5.42 12.74
N GLY A 114 -17.38 -5.69 13.99
CA GLY A 114 -17.31 -4.71 15.07
C GLY A 114 -15.88 -4.23 15.33
N VAL A 115 -14.90 -5.14 15.30
CA VAL A 115 -13.47 -4.78 15.39
C VAL A 115 -13.03 -3.94 14.18
N ALA A 116 -13.51 -4.29 12.98
CA ALA A 116 -13.22 -3.54 11.76
C ALA A 116 -13.83 -2.12 11.81
N GLU A 117 -15.02 -1.95 12.38
CA GLU A 117 -15.62 -0.64 12.60
C GLU A 117 -14.81 0.19 13.61
N GLN A 118 -14.40 -0.39 14.72
CA GLN A 118 -13.57 0.30 15.71
C GLN A 118 -12.28 0.85 15.09
N ALA A 119 -11.66 0.12 14.16
CA ALA A 119 -10.47 0.57 13.46
C ALA A 119 -10.68 1.87 12.65
N THR A 120 -11.91 2.26 12.31
CA THR A 120 -12.22 3.53 11.62
C THR A 120 -12.09 4.76 12.51
N GLN A 121 -11.98 4.59 13.82
CA GLN A 121 -11.97 5.67 14.81
C GLN A 121 -10.99 5.44 15.96
N ASN A 122 -10.04 4.53 15.78
CA ASN A 122 -9.10 4.16 16.81
C ASN A 122 -8.15 5.32 17.14
N TYR A 123 -7.83 5.47 18.42
CA TYR A 123 -6.89 6.47 18.91
C TYR A 123 -5.95 5.84 19.92
N ASN A 124 -4.67 5.98 19.71
CA ASN A 124 -3.67 5.47 20.62
C ASN A 124 -3.36 6.53 21.69
N GLU A 125 -3.85 6.33 22.88
CA GLU A 125 -3.69 7.27 24.00
C GLU A 125 -2.23 7.41 24.44
N GLU A 126 -1.45 6.33 24.39
CA GLU A 126 -0.04 6.34 24.78
C GLU A 126 0.81 7.17 23.84
N LYS A 127 0.55 7.07 22.53
CA LYS A 127 1.26 7.82 21.49
C LYS A 127 0.65 9.18 21.20
N GLY A 128 -0.59 9.42 21.66
CA GLY A 128 -1.32 10.65 21.36
C GLY A 128 -1.66 10.85 19.88
N VAL A 129 -1.86 9.77 19.12
CA VAL A 129 -2.10 9.81 17.67
C VAL A 129 -3.28 8.95 17.25
N PRO A 130 -4.01 9.32 16.16
CA PRO A 130 -5.02 8.46 15.57
C PRO A 130 -4.38 7.23 14.94
N GLU A 131 -4.98 6.07 15.15
CA GLU A 131 -4.64 4.79 14.49
C GLU A 131 -5.83 4.32 13.64
N VAL A 132 -6.20 5.15 12.66
CA VAL A 132 -7.39 4.97 11.82
C VAL A 132 -7.06 4.16 10.57
N SER A 133 -7.90 3.19 10.23
CA SER A 133 -7.79 2.41 8.99
C SER A 133 -9.17 2.18 8.36
N SER A 134 -9.18 1.76 7.08
CA SER A 134 -10.40 1.40 6.35
C SER A 134 -11.19 0.31 7.08
N PHE A 135 -12.51 0.43 7.11
CA PHE A 135 -13.39 -0.66 7.53
C PHE A 135 -13.34 -1.79 6.49
N LEU A 136 -13.68 -1.46 5.24
CA LEU A 136 -13.81 -2.42 4.14
C LEU A 136 -12.54 -3.24 3.92
N PHE A 137 -11.38 -2.59 3.88
CA PHE A 137 -10.09 -3.22 3.60
C PHE A 137 -9.32 -3.63 4.85
N SER A 138 -9.91 -3.49 6.07
CA SER A 138 -9.31 -4.03 7.28
C SER A 138 -9.18 -5.54 7.21
N ARG A 139 -8.15 -6.09 7.85
CA ARG A 139 -7.94 -7.55 7.90
C ARG A 139 -9.19 -8.29 8.40
N LYS A 140 -9.86 -7.75 9.44
CA LYS A 140 -11.03 -8.39 10.05
C LYS A 140 -12.25 -8.40 9.14
N ALA A 141 -12.51 -7.32 8.40
CA ALA A 141 -13.57 -7.31 7.41
C ALA A 141 -13.28 -8.27 6.26
N GLN A 142 -12.03 -8.31 5.76
CA GLN A 142 -11.64 -9.21 4.69
C GLN A 142 -11.77 -10.69 5.08
N GLU A 143 -11.42 -11.09 6.31
CA GLU A 143 -11.62 -12.45 6.83
C GLU A 143 -13.11 -12.89 6.78
N VAL A 144 -14.05 -11.94 6.90
CA VAL A 144 -15.50 -12.18 6.78
C VAL A 144 -15.93 -12.22 5.31
N PHE A 145 -15.49 -11.25 4.50
CA PHE A 145 -15.93 -11.11 3.11
C PHE A 145 -15.36 -12.19 2.20
N GLU A 146 -14.14 -12.68 2.46
CA GLU A 146 -13.53 -13.77 1.67
C GLU A 146 -14.37 -15.07 1.64
N LYS A 147 -15.17 -15.29 2.67
CA LYS A 147 -16.06 -16.46 2.78
C LYS A 147 -17.43 -16.22 2.16
N ALA A 148 -17.65 -15.06 1.55
CA ALA A 148 -18.96 -14.69 1.04
C ALA A 148 -19.30 -15.40 -0.27
N GLU A 149 -20.52 -15.92 -0.35
CA GLU A 149 -21.06 -16.62 -1.51
C GLU A 149 -22.33 -15.96 -2.03
N GLY A 150 -22.76 -16.31 -3.24
CA GLY A 150 -23.97 -15.83 -3.86
C GLY A 150 -23.96 -14.31 -4.07
N GLU A 151 -24.98 -13.58 -3.62
CA GLU A 151 -25.08 -12.12 -3.78
C GLU A 151 -23.92 -11.34 -3.12
N ALA A 152 -23.28 -11.91 -2.10
CA ALA A 152 -22.15 -11.31 -1.41
C ALA A 152 -20.81 -11.58 -2.12
N ALA A 153 -20.75 -12.52 -3.05
CA ALA A 153 -19.51 -12.90 -3.75
C ALA A 153 -18.90 -11.71 -4.54
N LEU A 154 -19.74 -10.82 -5.08
CA LEU A 154 -19.26 -9.65 -5.79
C LEU A 154 -18.51 -8.67 -4.87
N LEU A 155 -19.01 -8.47 -3.64
CA LEU A 155 -18.27 -7.66 -2.65
C LEU A 155 -16.92 -8.30 -2.32
N ALA A 156 -16.89 -9.61 -2.09
CA ALA A 156 -15.68 -10.36 -1.83
C ALA A 156 -14.67 -10.20 -2.99
N LEU A 157 -15.12 -10.48 -4.21
CA LEU A 157 -14.28 -10.40 -5.41
C LEU A 157 -13.69 -8.99 -5.60
N LEU A 158 -14.55 -7.96 -5.59
CA LEU A 158 -14.10 -6.58 -5.79
C LEU A 158 -13.18 -6.11 -4.66
N SER A 159 -13.52 -6.36 -3.39
CA SER A 159 -12.69 -5.93 -2.27
C SER A 159 -11.32 -6.60 -2.28
N GLN A 160 -11.21 -7.88 -2.62
CA GLN A 160 -9.94 -8.58 -2.77
C GLN A 160 -9.11 -8.04 -3.94
N CYS A 161 -9.74 -7.80 -5.10
CA CYS A 161 -9.05 -7.20 -6.25
C CYS A 161 -8.44 -5.84 -5.90
N PHE A 162 -9.22 -4.98 -5.24
CA PHE A 162 -8.75 -3.66 -4.83
C PHE A 162 -7.70 -3.71 -3.72
N GLN A 163 -7.82 -4.62 -2.78
CA GLN A 163 -6.80 -4.81 -1.75
C GLN A 163 -5.47 -5.28 -2.36
N LYS A 164 -5.50 -6.27 -3.27
CA LYS A 164 -4.31 -6.70 -4.01
C LYS A 164 -3.72 -5.56 -4.83
N TYR A 165 -4.55 -4.79 -5.53
CA TYR A 165 -4.10 -3.60 -6.24
C TYR A 165 -3.41 -2.60 -5.31
N GLY A 166 -4.03 -2.26 -4.17
CA GLY A 166 -3.45 -1.38 -3.17
C GLY A 166 -2.13 -1.88 -2.60
N ILE A 167 -1.97 -3.19 -2.37
CA ILE A 167 -0.75 -3.77 -1.80
C ILE A 167 0.36 -3.87 -2.86
N TYR A 168 0.07 -4.37 -4.05
CA TYR A 168 1.08 -4.85 -5.00
C TYR A 168 1.20 -4.02 -6.28
N ALA A 169 0.18 -3.27 -6.67
CA ALA A 169 0.13 -2.61 -7.97
C ALA A 169 0.04 -1.07 -7.91
N LEU A 170 -0.30 -0.48 -6.77
CA LEU A 170 -0.28 0.95 -6.57
C LEU A 170 0.98 1.36 -5.82
N ALA A 171 1.94 1.96 -6.48
CA ALA A 171 3.12 2.56 -5.88
C ALA A 171 2.97 4.08 -5.81
N VAL A 172 3.13 4.65 -4.64
CA VAL A 172 3.16 6.10 -4.42
C VAL A 172 4.49 6.43 -3.79
N VAL A 173 5.30 7.23 -4.48
CA VAL A 173 6.66 7.60 -4.05
C VAL A 173 6.65 9.08 -3.68
N GLU A 174 6.77 9.36 -2.40
CA GLU A 174 6.86 10.72 -1.84
C GLU A 174 8.32 11.18 -1.75
N ASN A 175 8.56 12.49 -1.72
CA ASN A 175 9.90 13.08 -1.61
C ASN A 175 10.70 12.54 -0.41
N ALA A 176 10.02 12.27 0.71
CA ALA A 176 10.67 11.72 1.90
C ALA A 176 11.21 10.29 1.71
N GLN A 177 10.80 9.59 0.66
CA GLN A 177 11.20 8.21 0.36
C GLN A 177 12.41 8.13 -0.59
N TYR A 178 12.92 9.26 -1.08
CA TYR A 178 14.15 9.27 -1.86
C TYR A 178 15.36 8.93 -0.97
N GLY A 179 16.04 7.86 -1.30
CA GLY A 179 17.12 7.29 -0.50
C GLY A 179 16.84 5.87 -0.04
N TYR A 180 15.73 5.31 -0.53
CA TYR A 180 15.36 3.91 -0.33
C TYR A 180 15.09 3.24 -1.67
N LEU A 181 15.51 1.98 -1.78
CA LEU A 181 15.12 1.10 -2.88
C LEU A 181 13.98 0.20 -2.41
N SER A 182 12.84 0.30 -3.08
CA SER A 182 11.72 -0.60 -2.85
C SER A 182 11.91 -1.91 -3.62
N LEU A 183 11.81 -3.05 -2.94
CA LEU A 183 11.76 -4.35 -3.56
C LEU A 183 10.33 -4.71 -3.95
N ASN A 184 10.17 -5.29 -5.14
CA ASN A 184 8.88 -5.75 -5.62
C ASN A 184 8.46 -7.04 -4.92
N LEU A 185 7.45 -6.98 -4.05
CA LEU A 185 7.01 -8.10 -3.22
C LEU A 185 6.29 -9.22 -3.98
N GLU A 186 5.72 -8.93 -5.17
CA GLU A 186 5.04 -9.98 -5.95
C GLU A 186 5.99 -11.03 -6.55
N SER A 187 7.25 -10.69 -6.73
CA SER A 187 8.26 -11.64 -7.19
C SER A 187 8.85 -12.48 -6.05
N MET A 188 8.40 -12.26 -4.82
CA MET A 188 8.91 -12.97 -3.65
C MET A 188 8.06 -14.18 -3.28
N PRO A 189 8.65 -15.29 -2.77
CA PRO A 189 7.91 -16.44 -2.30
C PRO A 189 6.90 -16.06 -1.19
N VAL A 190 5.69 -16.57 -1.29
CA VAL A 190 4.58 -16.28 -0.37
C VAL A 190 4.86 -16.75 1.08
N ASN A 191 5.81 -17.66 1.26
CA ASN A 191 6.10 -18.35 2.52
C ASN A 191 7.29 -17.77 3.31
N ILE A 192 7.76 -16.56 3.00
CA ILE A 192 8.79 -15.93 3.82
C ILE A 192 8.17 -15.53 5.15
N ASP A 193 8.64 -16.16 6.23
CA ASP A 193 8.28 -15.79 7.59
C ASP A 193 9.01 -14.48 7.95
N TRP A 194 8.24 -13.40 7.88
CA TRP A 194 8.72 -12.05 8.16
C TRP A 194 8.80 -11.86 9.69
N SER A 195 10.00 -12.02 10.24
CA SER A 195 10.26 -11.67 11.64
C SER A 195 10.14 -10.16 11.90
N ASP A 196 10.06 -9.73 13.15
CA ASP A 196 9.86 -8.32 13.58
C ASP A 196 10.90 -7.31 13.04
N THR A 197 11.96 -7.77 12.40
CA THR A 197 13.01 -6.95 11.78
C THR A 197 12.73 -6.57 10.33
N ILE A 198 11.70 -7.15 9.71
CA ILE A 198 11.30 -6.86 8.33
C ILE A 198 9.87 -6.34 8.34
N PRO A 199 9.52 -5.38 7.45
CA PRO A 199 8.17 -4.83 7.40
C PRO A 199 7.12 -5.92 7.32
N LYS A 200 6.05 -5.80 8.09
CA LYS A 200 4.92 -6.73 8.08
C LYS A 200 4.40 -6.93 6.67
N LYS A 201 3.83 -8.10 6.38
CA LYS A 201 3.22 -8.44 5.09
C LYS A 201 2.38 -7.27 4.56
N GLY A 202 2.76 -6.71 3.41
CA GLY A 202 2.13 -5.51 2.82
C GLY A 202 2.93 -4.21 2.95
N GLU A 203 4.02 -4.17 3.73
CA GLU A 203 4.81 -2.94 3.94
C GLU A 203 5.98 -2.73 2.95
N GLY A 204 6.23 -3.65 2.04
CA GLY A 204 7.39 -3.59 1.14
C GLY A 204 8.72 -3.72 1.89
N ILE A 205 9.74 -4.18 1.20
CA ILE A 205 11.12 -4.12 1.72
C ILE A 205 11.76 -2.89 1.13
N PHE A 206 12.26 -2.01 2.02
CA PHE A 206 13.00 -0.82 1.64
C PHE A 206 14.45 -1.00 2.02
N LEU A 207 15.33 -0.99 1.04
CA LEU A 207 16.77 -0.98 1.24
C LEU A 207 17.25 0.47 1.34
N ARG A 208 18.09 0.75 2.33
CA ARG A 208 18.61 2.09 2.56
C ARG A 208 19.86 2.33 1.71
N PHE A 209 19.97 3.53 1.12
CA PHE A 209 21.17 3.93 0.40
C PHE A 209 22.28 4.42 1.35
N THR A 210 21.90 4.82 2.56
CA THR A 210 22.79 5.52 3.50
C THR A 210 23.33 4.60 4.58
N ASP A 211 22.99 3.32 4.57
CA ASP A 211 23.22 2.45 5.71
C ASP A 211 23.47 1.01 5.29
N ILE A 212 23.98 0.23 6.23
CA ILE A 212 24.11 -1.22 6.09
C ILE A 212 22.72 -1.84 6.05
N ASN A 213 22.48 -2.63 5.02
CA ASN A 213 21.24 -3.40 4.89
C ASN A 213 21.45 -4.82 5.43
N VAL A 214 20.43 -5.37 6.08
CA VAL A 214 20.39 -6.76 6.52
C VAL A 214 19.06 -7.35 6.08
N VAL A 215 19.10 -8.44 5.33
CA VAL A 215 17.89 -9.13 4.86
C VAL A 215 18.00 -10.63 5.14
N PRO A 216 16.88 -11.37 5.24
CA PRO A 216 16.91 -12.82 5.27
C PRO A 216 17.65 -13.38 4.07
N LYS A 217 18.37 -14.49 4.26
CA LYS A 217 19.14 -15.12 3.20
C LYS A 217 18.29 -15.49 1.97
N GLU A 218 17.04 -15.84 2.19
CA GLU A 218 16.05 -16.17 1.15
C GLU A 218 15.65 -14.95 0.30
N VAL A 219 15.75 -13.74 0.86
CA VAL A 219 15.41 -12.48 0.18
C VAL A 219 16.59 -11.94 -0.64
N PHE A 220 17.81 -12.26 -0.26
CA PHE A 220 19.01 -11.71 -0.89
C PHE A 220 19.10 -11.93 -2.42
N PRO A 221 18.71 -13.09 -2.99
CA PRO A 221 18.68 -13.28 -4.45
C PRO A 221 17.75 -12.28 -5.16
N TYR A 222 16.64 -11.87 -4.52
CA TYR A 222 15.72 -10.87 -5.09
C TYR A 222 16.32 -9.47 -5.06
N VAL A 223 17.07 -9.15 -4.00
CA VAL A 223 17.88 -7.92 -3.95
C VAL A 223 18.85 -7.87 -5.13
N ALA A 224 19.64 -8.93 -5.32
CA ALA A 224 20.61 -9.01 -6.40
C ALA A 224 19.96 -8.88 -7.79
N ASN A 225 18.80 -9.52 -7.99
CA ASN A 225 18.06 -9.41 -9.24
C ASN A 225 17.51 -7.99 -9.46
N THR A 226 16.98 -7.36 -8.43
CA THR A 226 16.48 -5.96 -8.52
C THR A 226 17.61 -5.00 -8.90
N ILE A 227 18.79 -5.13 -8.29
CA ILE A 227 19.97 -4.33 -8.65
C ILE A 227 20.37 -4.54 -10.12
N LYS A 228 20.34 -5.78 -10.62
CA LYS A 228 20.62 -6.06 -12.05
C LYS A 228 19.60 -5.36 -12.97
N GLN A 229 18.31 -5.40 -12.63
CA GLN A 229 17.28 -4.75 -13.42
C GLN A 229 17.44 -3.22 -13.41
N ILE A 230 17.77 -2.64 -12.26
CA ILE A 230 18.06 -1.20 -12.14
C ILE A 230 19.23 -0.83 -13.06
N ASN A 231 20.30 -1.61 -13.07
CA ASN A 231 21.47 -1.31 -13.90
C ASN A 231 21.14 -1.34 -15.41
N ILE A 232 20.20 -2.21 -15.86
CA ILE A 232 19.75 -2.19 -17.25
C ILE A 232 19.11 -0.83 -17.60
N VAL A 233 18.26 -0.31 -16.73
CA VAL A 233 17.60 0.99 -16.92
C VAL A 233 18.62 2.13 -16.77
N MET A 234 19.45 2.10 -15.73
CA MET A 234 20.47 3.14 -15.46
C MET A 234 21.48 3.27 -16.60
N LYS A 235 21.89 2.18 -17.25
CA LYS A 235 22.76 2.21 -18.43
C LYS A 235 22.20 3.05 -19.57
N SER A 236 20.88 3.10 -19.72
CA SER A 236 20.22 3.92 -20.74
C SER A 236 20.09 5.39 -20.34
N LEU A 237 20.02 5.68 -19.06
CA LEU A 237 19.84 7.04 -18.51
C LEU A 237 21.17 7.70 -18.18
N ILE A 238 22.07 6.99 -17.48
CA ILE A 238 23.37 7.48 -17.03
C ILE A 238 24.40 6.35 -17.20
N PRO A 239 24.99 6.22 -18.42
CA PRO A 239 25.87 5.08 -18.77
C PRO A 239 27.09 4.90 -17.87
N GLU A 240 27.53 5.97 -17.20
CA GLU A 240 28.73 5.99 -16.37
C GLU A 240 28.52 5.45 -14.95
N ILE A 241 27.25 5.17 -14.55
CA ILE A 241 26.92 4.70 -13.20
C ILE A 241 26.47 3.24 -13.27
N ASN A 242 27.06 2.42 -12.42
CA ASN A 242 26.62 1.06 -12.14
C ASN A 242 26.37 0.90 -10.63
N ILE A 243 25.27 0.26 -10.25
CA ILE A 243 24.90 0.03 -8.85
C ILE A 243 25.35 -1.38 -8.47
N GLU A 244 26.04 -1.51 -7.35
CA GLU A 244 26.58 -2.79 -6.90
C GLU A 244 26.27 -3.08 -5.43
N ILE A 245 26.18 -4.38 -5.14
CA ILE A 245 26.16 -4.88 -3.76
C ILE A 245 27.61 -5.01 -3.31
N TYR A 246 27.92 -4.40 -2.19
CA TYR A 246 29.27 -4.38 -1.63
C TYR A 246 29.27 -4.96 -0.21
N ASN A 247 30.41 -5.55 0.20
CA ASN A 247 30.61 -6.14 1.54
C ASN A 247 29.47 -7.10 1.95
N ALA A 248 29.03 -7.95 1.05
CA ALA A 248 28.00 -8.96 1.38
C ALA A 248 28.61 -10.13 2.17
N PHE A 249 28.06 -10.41 3.35
CA PHE A 249 28.44 -11.57 4.16
C PHE A 249 27.28 -12.12 4.99
N ASP A 250 27.36 -13.38 5.33
CA ASP A 250 26.33 -14.05 6.15
C ASP A 250 26.31 -13.46 7.57
N LYS A 251 25.10 -13.25 8.11
CA LYS A 251 24.86 -12.71 9.45
C LYS A 251 23.61 -13.34 10.05
N LEU A 252 23.66 -13.69 11.32
CA LEU A 252 22.46 -14.09 12.06
C LEU A 252 21.55 -12.87 12.31
N LEU A 253 20.27 -13.04 12.03
CA LEU A 253 19.21 -12.09 12.37
C LEU A 253 18.90 -12.15 13.88
N LYS A 254 18.16 -11.16 14.38
CA LYS A 254 17.79 -11.10 15.82
C LYS A 254 16.95 -12.29 16.28
N ASP A 255 16.20 -12.90 15.37
CA ASP A 255 15.38 -14.10 15.59
C ASP A 255 16.17 -15.42 15.41
N GLY A 256 17.48 -15.36 15.20
CA GLY A 256 18.36 -16.52 15.02
C GLY A 256 18.35 -17.14 13.63
N LYS A 257 17.62 -16.57 12.67
CA LYS A 257 17.62 -17.04 11.27
C LYS A 257 18.84 -16.53 10.50
N ASP A 258 19.18 -17.22 9.42
CA ASP A 258 20.24 -16.81 8.50
C ASP A 258 19.84 -15.54 7.73
N GLY A 259 20.72 -14.55 7.71
CA GLY A 259 20.60 -13.34 6.95
C GLY A 259 21.86 -13.01 6.17
N VAL A 260 21.78 -11.97 5.35
CA VAL A 260 22.92 -11.39 4.62
C VAL A 260 22.98 -9.91 4.92
N GLN A 261 24.14 -9.46 5.37
CA GLN A 261 24.47 -8.05 5.54
C GLN A 261 25.20 -7.55 4.30
N PHE A 262 24.87 -6.35 3.81
CA PHE A 262 25.49 -5.74 2.64
C PHE A 262 25.27 -4.22 2.60
N GLU A 263 26.03 -3.56 1.73
CA GLU A 263 25.87 -2.15 1.37
C GLU A 263 25.52 -2.02 -0.11
N ILE A 264 24.90 -0.91 -0.50
CA ILE A 264 24.62 -0.58 -1.91
C ILE A 264 25.48 0.63 -2.26
N ILE A 265 26.31 0.48 -3.30
CA ILE A 265 27.25 1.52 -3.77
C ILE A 265 27.02 1.84 -5.24
N ALA A 266 27.44 3.03 -5.66
CA ALA A 266 27.60 3.40 -7.06
C ALA A 266 29.05 3.18 -7.50
N MET A 267 29.23 2.65 -8.70
CA MET A 267 30.50 2.55 -9.40
C MET A 267 30.57 3.58 -10.52
N ARG A 268 31.60 4.41 -10.55
CA ARG A 268 31.92 5.32 -11.65
C ARG A 268 33.33 4.99 -12.16
N GLY A 269 33.40 4.20 -13.23
CA GLY A 269 34.64 3.57 -13.64
C GLY A 269 35.16 2.64 -12.54
N GLU A 270 36.36 2.90 -12.02
CA GLU A 270 36.97 2.14 -10.92
C GLU A 270 36.63 2.69 -9.52
N ASN A 271 35.99 3.84 -9.44
CA ASN A 271 35.71 4.51 -8.18
C ASN A 271 34.44 3.96 -7.53
N ARG A 272 34.54 3.54 -6.26
CA ARG A 272 33.45 3.12 -5.39
C ARG A 272 32.92 4.29 -4.60
N ILE A 273 31.67 4.65 -4.80
CA ILE A 273 31.01 5.79 -4.14
C ILE A 273 29.82 5.26 -3.35
N PRO A 274 29.81 5.36 -2.01
CA PRO A 274 28.60 5.06 -1.26
C PRO A 274 27.44 5.94 -1.76
N LEU A 275 26.26 5.35 -1.96
CA LEU A 275 25.09 6.05 -2.52
C LEU A 275 24.68 7.27 -1.69
N LEU A 276 25.07 7.33 -0.41
CA LEU A 276 24.90 8.52 0.45
C LEU A 276 25.46 9.79 -0.20
N TYR A 277 26.61 9.67 -0.86
CA TYR A 277 27.34 10.82 -1.44
C TYR A 277 26.93 11.12 -2.89
N GLU A 278 26.08 10.31 -3.49
CA GLU A 278 25.52 10.62 -4.80
C GLU A 278 24.54 11.79 -4.75
N SER A 279 24.34 12.45 -5.89
CA SER A 279 23.39 13.56 -6.00
C SER A 279 21.97 13.14 -5.65
N ALA A 280 21.14 14.09 -5.22
CA ALA A 280 19.73 13.83 -4.90
C ALA A 280 18.99 13.26 -6.12
N GLY A 281 19.25 13.78 -7.34
CA GLY A 281 18.67 13.31 -8.58
C GLY A 281 19.00 11.86 -8.87
N ILE A 282 20.26 11.45 -8.71
CA ILE A 282 20.69 10.05 -8.91
C ILE A 282 20.01 9.13 -7.91
N LYS A 283 19.98 9.50 -6.63
CA LYS A 283 19.27 8.73 -5.58
C LYS A 283 17.79 8.60 -5.90
N LYS A 284 17.16 9.66 -6.39
CA LYS A 284 15.77 9.67 -6.82
C LYS A 284 15.54 8.72 -7.99
N LEU A 285 16.33 8.81 -9.05
CA LEU A 285 16.24 7.90 -10.19
C LEU A 285 16.39 6.43 -9.76
N ILE A 286 17.38 6.09 -8.94
CA ILE A 286 17.57 4.73 -8.47
C ILE A 286 16.36 4.25 -7.68
N SER A 287 15.80 5.09 -6.78
CA SER A 287 14.65 4.71 -5.93
C SER A 287 13.39 4.42 -6.73
N ILE A 288 13.18 5.07 -7.89
CA ILE A 288 12.01 4.85 -8.74
C ILE A 288 12.25 3.80 -9.83
N CYS A 289 13.50 3.42 -10.14
CA CYS A 289 13.80 2.50 -11.25
C CYS A 289 13.08 1.15 -11.13
N SER A 290 13.01 0.56 -9.95
CA SER A 290 12.30 -0.70 -9.73
C SER A 290 10.79 -0.58 -10.03
N ASN A 291 10.20 0.56 -9.66
CA ASN A 291 8.80 0.85 -9.95
C ASN A 291 8.56 1.14 -11.45
N LEU A 292 9.51 1.81 -12.13
CA LEU A 292 9.44 2.01 -13.58
C LEU A 292 9.49 0.69 -14.34
N VAL A 293 10.37 -0.23 -13.93
CA VAL A 293 10.44 -1.59 -14.48
C VAL A 293 9.13 -2.34 -14.25
N ALA A 294 8.54 -2.21 -13.06
CA ALA A 294 7.25 -2.81 -12.76
C ALA A 294 6.12 -2.23 -13.64
N CYS A 295 6.09 -0.91 -13.85
CA CYS A 295 5.14 -0.24 -14.76
C CYS A 295 5.27 -0.75 -16.20
N TYR A 296 6.49 -0.95 -16.69
CA TYR A 296 6.73 -1.43 -18.03
C TYR A 296 6.25 -2.87 -18.25
N ASN A 297 6.43 -3.72 -17.22
CA ASN A 297 6.14 -5.14 -17.31
C ASN A 297 4.70 -5.53 -16.91
N ARG A 298 3.91 -4.60 -16.34
CA ARG A 298 2.58 -4.89 -15.79
C ARG A 298 1.57 -3.81 -16.15
N GLU A 299 0.58 -4.16 -16.95
CA GLU A 299 -0.49 -3.24 -17.38
C GLU A 299 -1.30 -2.65 -16.22
N SER A 300 -1.47 -3.40 -15.12
CA SER A 300 -2.23 -2.95 -13.95
C SER A 300 -1.43 -2.14 -12.94
N TYR A 301 -0.11 -1.98 -13.13
CA TYR A 301 0.73 -1.27 -12.17
C TYR A 301 0.61 0.25 -12.36
N CYS A 302 0.35 0.96 -11.28
CA CYS A 302 0.25 2.42 -11.24
C CYS A 302 1.36 2.99 -10.37
N LEU A 303 2.20 3.83 -10.96
CA LEU A 303 3.24 4.58 -10.25
C LEU A 303 2.86 6.05 -10.20
N VAL A 304 2.81 6.58 -8.99
CA VAL A 304 2.62 8.01 -8.72
C VAL A 304 3.89 8.53 -8.05
N VAL A 305 4.52 9.52 -8.64
CA VAL A 305 5.79 10.09 -8.14
C VAL A 305 5.58 11.57 -7.87
N ASP A 306 6.00 12.03 -6.69
CA ASP A 306 5.95 13.43 -6.32
C ASP A 306 7.16 14.18 -6.87
N GLU A 307 6.92 15.38 -7.46
CA GLU A 307 7.97 16.28 -7.93
C GLU A 307 9.09 15.58 -8.73
N LEU A 308 8.72 14.79 -9.74
CA LEU A 308 9.70 13.99 -10.51
C LEU A 308 10.81 14.87 -11.13
N ASP A 309 10.49 16.09 -11.48
CA ASP A 309 11.37 17.08 -12.12
C ASP A 309 12.28 17.81 -11.11
N SER A 310 11.98 17.77 -9.82
CA SER A 310 12.81 18.44 -8.82
C SER A 310 14.10 17.68 -8.56
N GLY A 311 15.24 18.28 -8.90
CA GLY A 311 16.57 17.77 -8.58
C GLY A 311 17.14 16.72 -9.55
N ILE A 312 16.55 16.54 -10.74
CA ILE A 312 17.14 15.78 -11.85
C ILE A 312 17.92 16.72 -12.76
#